data_a07f9695c6a85e4267a2564c5bd262e9
#
_entry.id   a07f9695c6a85e4267a2564c5bd262e9
#
_cell.length_a   1.000
_cell.length_b   1.000
_cell.length_c   1.000
_cell.angle_alpha   90.00
_cell.angle_beta   90.00
_cell.angle_gamma   90.00
#
_symmetry.space_group_name_H-M   'P 1'
#
loop_
_entity.id
_entity.type
_entity.pdbx_description
1 polymer ?
#
loop_
_entity_poly.entity_id
_entity_poly.type
_entity_poly.pdbx_seq_one_letter_code
_entity_poly.pdbx_strand_id
1 'polypeptide(L)'
;MLIFNKKYIKESLKYLLRSSFFINKYVEEIDALYEMTPMELKMRNEKRFLEIFNKAFTSSAYYRNLCKSVGVISIDDIKHIEDIVKLPFLTKDMLKKHGKELLTCKEKVLIKNHTSGTTGTPLTVYQDWKSVWKEQAYFVCYRKRCGYNYGEPMVSLRGNLTRDEIYLKIHVSNTLFLSSYNINSKTAETYHRLIEKHHPKAIEGYPSSLYSLALVLKDKGLECHIPVAFTSSETLFDYQRKLIEKIFHTQVYDHYGTTERTIRLEESFDHNGYFEDPGYGIEEYYDDHIISTSLINDVFPLIRYKTDDRIVLKEGVKKTPEGFIDYSRGIERVDGRAMTFIIGKDGTKYSNAALTFIFKEANGVRYSQFVQKVPGKVELNIVSDGSYTDDVEKQILHNINEKIGIDNINVTIHYVKEEALVYTKSNKLMLVINEMSNANGIMGV
;
A
#
# COMPACT_ATOMS: atom_id res chain seq x y z
N MET A 1 -5.33 36.04 -14.74
CA MET A 1 -3.86 35.94 -14.70
C MET A 1 -3.52 34.51 -14.24
N LEU A 2 -3.26 33.59 -15.18
CA LEU A 2 -2.86 32.23 -14.86
C LEU A 2 -1.44 32.30 -14.31
N ILE A 3 -1.31 32.35 -12.98
CA ILE A 3 -0.04 32.12 -12.32
C ILE A 3 0.33 30.67 -12.67
N PHE A 4 1.36 30.48 -13.49
CA PHE A 4 1.90 29.16 -13.83
C PHE A 4 2.45 28.52 -12.55
N ASN A 5 1.56 27.85 -11.82
CA ASN A 5 1.94 27.07 -10.65
C ASN A 5 2.80 25.90 -11.15
N LYS A 6 4.09 25.85 -10.75
CA LYS A 6 5.05 24.79 -11.12
C LYS A 6 4.47 23.39 -10.89
N LYS A 7 3.63 23.25 -9.88
CA LYS A 7 2.94 22.02 -9.54
C LYS A 7 1.88 21.64 -10.59
N TYR A 8 1.08 22.62 -11.05
CA TYR A 8 0.12 22.40 -12.13
C TYR A 8 0.81 21.87 -13.39
N ILE A 9 1.90 22.49 -13.81
CA ILE A 9 2.67 22.07 -14.99
C ILE A 9 3.22 20.66 -14.78
N LYS A 10 3.81 20.39 -13.61
CA LYS A 10 4.37 19.08 -13.27
C LYS A 10 3.33 17.96 -13.31
N GLU A 11 2.16 18.15 -12.69
CA GLU A 11 1.11 17.14 -12.67
C GLU A 11 0.45 16.98 -14.06
N SER A 12 0.27 18.07 -14.81
CA SER A 12 -0.21 18.01 -16.20
C SER A 12 0.76 17.21 -17.08
N LEU A 13 2.07 17.46 -16.98
CA LEU A 13 3.08 16.75 -17.75
C LEU A 13 3.13 15.27 -17.36
N LYS A 14 3.07 14.95 -16.08
CA LYS A 14 2.99 13.55 -15.61
C LYS A 14 1.79 12.82 -16.22
N TYR A 15 0.62 13.46 -16.25
CA TYR A 15 -0.58 12.88 -16.84
C TYR A 15 -0.39 12.63 -18.34
N LEU A 16 0.11 13.61 -19.08
CA LEU A 16 0.35 13.48 -20.52
C LEU A 16 1.31 12.35 -20.84
N LEU A 17 2.42 12.24 -20.08
CA LEU A 17 3.42 11.17 -20.24
C LEU A 17 2.89 9.77 -19.86
N ARG A 18 1.76 9.70 -19.14
CA ARG A 18 1.06 8.47 -18.76
C ARG A 18 -0.31 8.34 -19.42
N SER A 19 -0.55 9.13 -20.46
CA SER A 19 -1.82 9.14 -21.17
C SER A 19 -2.05 7.85 -21.96
N SER A 20 -3.29 7.65 -22.39
CA SER A 20 -3.73 6.50 -23.18
C SER A 20 -2.83 6.23 -24.40
N PHE A 21 -2.32 7.28 -25.05
CA PHE A 21 -1.39 7.13 -26.19
C PHE A 21 -0.19 6.23 -25.87
N PHE A 22 0.37 6.33 -24.68
CA PHE A 22 1.54 5.53 -24.29
C PHE A 22 1.17 4.19 -23.65
N ILE A 23 0.01 4.11 -22.98
CA ILE A 23 -0.32 2.95 -22.15
C ILE A 23 -1.29 1.97 -22.79
N ASN A 24 -2.07 2.34 -23.83
CA ASN A 24 -3.13 1.51 -24.39
C ASN A 24 -2.67 0.08 -24.73
N LYS A 25 -1.51 -0.07 -25.40
CA LYS A 25 -0.99 -1.40 -25.71
C LYS A 25 -0.74 -2.25 -24.45
N TYR A 26 -0.32 -1.63 -23.33
CA TYR A 26 -0.11 -2.34 -22.08
C TYR A 26 -1.42 -2.63 -21.37
N VAL A 27 -2.44 -1.77 -21.54
CA VAL A 27 -3.80 -2.04 -21.06
C VAL A 27 -4.36 -3.27 -21.77
N GLU A 28 -4.22 -3.35 -23.10
CA GLU A 28 -4.64 -4.52 -23.89
C GLU A 28 -3.87 -5.78 -23.51
N GLU A 29 -2.55 -5.68 -23.34
CA GLU A 29 -1.70 -6.78 -22.85
C GLU A 29 -2.15 -7.28 -21.48
N ILE A 30 -2.45 -6.38 -20.54
CA ILE A 30 -2.84 -6.73 -19.18
C ILE A 30 -4.28 -7.26 -19.14
N ASP A 31 -5.21 -6.63 -19.85
CA ASP A 31 -6.59 -7.16 -19.95
C ASP A 31 -6.59 -8.61 -20.47
N ALA A 32 -5.72 -8.93 -21.44
CA ALA A 32 -5.57 -10.30 -21.93
C ALA A 32 -5.02 -11.27 -20.85
N LEU A 33 -4.19 -10.81 -19.91
CA LEU A 33 -3.68 -11.68 -18.83
C LEU A 33 -4.79 -12.15 -17.87
N TYR A 34 -5.81 -11.35 -17.68
CA TYR A 34 -6.94 -11.72 -16.82
C TYR A 34 -7.86 -12.78 -17.45
N GLU A 35 -7.79 -12.95 -18.76
CA GLU A 35 -8.54 -13.98 -19.50
C GLU A 35 -7.75 -15.29 -19.65
N MET A 36 -6.45 -15.30 -19.30
CA MET A 36 -5.62 -16.49 -19.38
C MET A 36 -6.00 -17.55 -18.37
N THR A 37 -5.92 -18.80 -18.75
CA THR A 37 -5.96 -19.91 -17.81
C THR A 37 -4.73 -19.89 -16.87
N PRO A 38 -4.78 -20.50 -15.69
CA PRO A 38 -3.62 -20.58 -14.80
C PRO A 38 -2.36 -21.16 -15.47
N MET A 39 -2.53 -22.15 -16.38
CA MET A 39 -1.40 -22.74 -17.10
C MET A 39 -0.78 -21.76 -18.11
N GLU A 40 -1.59 -21.06 -18.88
CA GLU A 40 -1.11 -20.05 -19.84
C GLU A 40 -0.39 -18.91 -19.13
N LEU A 41 -0.95 -18.43 -17.99
CA LEU A 41 -0.34 -17.40 -17.18
C LEU A 41 1.00 -17.87 -16.59
N LYS A 42 1.07 -19.12 -16.10
CA LYS A 42 2.33 -19.73 -15.63
C LYS A 42 3.39 -19.75 -16.71
N MET A 43 3.06 -20.27 -17.91
CA MET A 43 3.99 -20.31 -19.04
C MET A 43 4.49 -18.93 -19.46
N ARG A 44 3.58 -17.96 -19.48
CA ARG A 44 3.93 -16.56 -19.80
C ARG A 44 4.85 -15.96 -18.73
N ASN A 45 4.55 -16.18 -17.44
CA ASN A 45 5.36 -15.69 -16.32
C ASN A 45 6.72 -16.34 -16.28
N GLU A 46 6.82 -17.65 -16.56
CA GLU A 46 8.10 -18.37 -16.70
C GLU A 46 8.97 -17.75 -17.80
N LYS A 47 8.41 -17.58 -18.99
CA LYS A 47 9.13 -16.94 -20.10
C LYS A 47 9.64 -15.56 -19.71
N ARG A 48 8.79 -14.75 -19.07
CA ARG A 48 9.15 -13.38 -18.66
C ARG A 48 10.20 -13.37 -17.56
N PHE A 49 10.09 -14.27 -16.59
CA PHE A 49 11.08 -14.46 -15.54
C PHE A 49 12.46 -14.81 -16.11
N LEU A 50 12.53 -15.78 -17.01
CA LEU A 50 13.78 -16.19 -17.65
C LEU A 50 14.41 -15.04 -18.45
N GLU A 51 13.63 -14.23 -19.16
CA GLU A 51 14.12 -13.02 -19.85
C GLU A 51 14.78 -12.04 -18.87
N ILE A 52 14.12 -11.77 -17.71
CA ILE A 52 14.61 -10.85 -16.67
C ILE A 52 15.86 -11.41 -16.01
N PHE A 53 15.84 -12.70 -15.64
CA PHE A 53 17.00 -13.38 -15.05
C PHE A 53 18.20 -13.36 -15.98
N ASN A 54 18.03 -13.74 -17.26
CA ASN A 54 19.10 -13.72 -18.23
C ASN A 54 19.70 -12.31 -18.39
N LYS A 55 18.86 -11.28 -18.45
CA LYS A 55 19.30 -9.90 -18.53
C LYS A 55 20.06 -9.48 -17.28
N ALA A 56 19.56 -9.82 -16.07
CA ALA A 56 20.22 -9.52 -14.80
C ALA A 56 21.59 -10.20 -14.72
N PHE A 57 21.64 -11.49 -15.02
CA PHE A 57 22.87 -12.30 -14.97
C PHE A 57 23.92 -11.83 -15.98
N THR A 58 23.54 -11.49 -17.20
CA THR A 58 24.47 -11.07 -18.25
C THR A 58 24.96 -9.63 -18.08
N SER A 59 24.09 -8.72 -17.62
CA SER A 59 24.38 -7.29 -17.58
C SER A 59 24.96 -6.80 -16.24
N SER A 60 24.68 -7.47 -15.11
CA SER A 60 25.14 -7.07 -13.79
C SER A 60 26.21 -8.03 -13.23
N ALA A 61 27.40 -7.52 -13.00
CA ALA A 61 28.47 -8.29 -12.35
C ALA A 61 28.08 -8.65 -10.90
N TYR A 62 27.36 -7.77 -10.21
CA TYR A 62 26.85 -8.01 -8.88
C TYR A 62 25.91 -9.20 -8.85
N TYR A 63 24.93 -9.27 -9.77
CA TYR A 63 23.99 -10.39 -9.87
C TYR A 63 24.72 -11.71 -10.17
N ARG A 64 25.66 -11.70 -11.12
CA ARG A 64 26.46 -12.91 -11.40
C ARG A 64 27.21 -13.42 -10.18
N ASN A 65 27.85 -12.52 -9.44
CA ASN A 65 28.60 -12.91 -8.24
C ASN A 65 27.67 -13.44 -7.13
N LEU A 66 26.51 -12.80 -6.98
CA LEU A 66 25.49 -13.23 -6.02
C LEU A 66 24.93 -14.61 -6.38
N CYS A 67 24.62 -14.86 -7.65
CA CYS A 67 24.18 -16.17 -8.14
C CYS A 67 25.27 -17.24 -7.93
N LYS A 68 26.53 -16.93 -8.27
CA LYS A 68 27.66 -17.86 -8.07
C LYS A 68 27.84 -18.25 -6.62
N SER A 69 27.56 -17.37 -5.66
CA SER A 69 27.70 -17.67 -4.21
C SER A 69 26.74 -18.75 -3.73
N VAL A 70 25.68 -19.04 -4.50
CA VAL A 70 24.68 -20.09 -4.22
C VAL A 70 24.74 -21.25 -5.23
N GLY A 71 25.80 -21.32 -6.03
CA GLY A 71 26.02 -22.42 -6.99
C GLY A 71 25.39 -22.25 -8.36
N VAL A 72 24.74 -21.12 -8.65
CA VAL A 72 24.20 -20.79 -9.97
C VAL A 72 25.29 -20.10 -10.78
N ILE A 73 25.96 -20.86 -11.67
CA ILE A 73 27.15 -20.41 -12.40
C ILE A 73 26.87 -20.04 -13.86
N SER A 74 25.76 -20.54 -14.41
CA SER A 74 25.31 -20.32 -15.77
C SER A 74 23.83 -19.92 -15.82
N ILE A 75 23.41 -19.27 -16.90
CA ILE A 75 21.99 -19.04 -17.18
C ILE A 75 21.20 -20.34 -17.36
N ASP A 76 21.88 -21.42 -17.81
CA ASP A 76 21.29 -22.74 -18.02
C ASP A 76 20.97 -23.48 -16.73
N ASP A 77 21.41 -22.99 -15.56
CA ASP A 77 21.09 -23.55 -14.26
C ASP A 77 19.65 -23.20 -13.82
N ILE A 78 19.03 -22.20 -14.51
CA ILE A 78 17.67 -21.74 -14.30
C ILE A 78 16.88 -21.91 -15.59
N LYS A 79 16.01 -22.92 -15.65
CA LYS A 79 15.24 -23.29 -16.86
C LYS A 79 13.74 -23.14 -16.67
N HIS A 80 13.26 -23.22 -15.45
CA HIS A 80 11.85 -23.17 -15.11
C HIS A 80 11.61 -22.14 -14.01
N ILE A 81 10.36 -21.72 -13.86
CA ILE A 81 9.97 -20.77 -12.81
C ILE A 81 10.24 -21.32 -11.41
N GLU A 82 10.14 -22.63 -11.23
CA GLU A 82 10.42 -23.33 -9.96
C GLU A 82 11.91 -23.25 -9.56
N ASP A 83 12.80 -23.04 -10.51
CA ASP A 83 14.22 -22.87 -10.23
C ASP A 83 14.54 -21.56 -9.51
N ILE A 84 13.56 -20.65 -9.40
CA ILE A 84 13.71 -19.36 -8.70
C ILE A 84 14.21 -19.56 -7.26
N VAL A 85 13.81 -20.64 -6.60
CA VAL A 85 14.22 -20.96 -5.22
C VAL A 85 15.72 -21.21 -5.08
N LYS A 86 16.42 -21.50 -6.18
CA LYS A 86 17.89 -21.63 -6.21
C LYS A 86 18.60 -20.28 -6.10
N LEU A 87 17.89 -19.19 -6.40
CA LEU A 87 18.45 -17.83 -6.40
C LEU A 87 18.45 -17.24 -4.98
N PRO A 88 19.45 -16.41 -4.65
CA PRO A 88 19.54 -15.80 -3.34
C PRO A 88 18.48 -14.68 -3.17
N PHE A 89 18.16 -14.40 -1.92
CA PHE A 89 17.30 -13.25 -1.60
C PHE A 89 18.03 -11.94 -1.79
N LEU A 90 17.34 -10.94 -2.33
CA LEU A 90 17.75 -9.54 -2.24
C LEU A 90 17.08 -8.90 -1.03
N THR A 91 17.87 -8.21 -0.22
CA THR A 91 17.37 -7.47 0.95
C THR A 91 17.42 -5.96 0.72
N LYS A 92 16.65 -5.22 1.50
CA LYS A 92 16.65 -3.76 1.47
C LYS A 92 18.03 -3.16 1.72
N ASP A 93 18.83 -3.76 2.62
CA ASP A 93 20.17 -3.28 2.92
C ASP A 93 21.15 -3.55 1.77
N MET A 94 21.01 -4.68 1.07
CA MET A 94 21.75 -4.92 -0.18
C MET A 94 21.42 -3.90 -1.24
N LEU A 95 20.13 -3.54 -1.40
CA LEU A 95 19.71 -2.51 -2.36
C LEU A 95 20.23 -1.12 -1.98
N LYS A 96 20.24 -0.76 -0.70
CA LYS A 96 20.82 0.51 -0.23
C LYS A 96 22.32 0.60 -0.56
N LYS A 97 23.05 -0.50 -0.36
CA LYS A 97 24.51 -0.55 -0.53
C LYS A 97 24.92 -0.72 -2.00
N HIS A 98 24.23 -1.58 -2.74
CA HIS A 98 24.62 -2.04 -4.07
C HIS A 98 23.58 -1.77 -5.17
N GLY A 99 22.54 -0.96 -4.90
CA GLY A 99 21.43 -0.78 -5.84
C GLY A 99 21.86 -0.37 -7.25
N LYS A 100 22.87 0.49 -7.40
CA LYS A 100 23.38 0.87 -8.74
C LYS A 100 24.05 -0.29 -9.48
N GLU A 101 24.63 -1.23 -8.78
CA GLU A 101 25.32 -2.40 -9.35
C GLU A 101 24.34 -3.43 -9.90
N LEU A 102 23.06 -3.34 -9.51
CA LEU A 102 21.97 -4.18 -10.01
C LEU A 102 21.43 -3.70 -11.37
N LEU A 103 21.79 -2.49 -11.82
CA LEU A 103 21.27 -1.92 -13.05
C LEU A 103 21.72 -2.72 -14.30
N THR A 104 20.78 -2.98 -15.18
CA THR A 104 21.05 -3.64 -16.48
C THR A 104 21.30 -2.66 -17.62
N CYS A 105 21.26 -1.35 -17.34
CA CYS A 105 21.52 -0.27 -18.30
C CYS A 105 22.10 0.97 -17.60
N LYS A 106 22.42 1.99 -18.40
CA LYS A 106 23.00 3.24 -17.86
C LYS A 106 22.01 4.02 -16.99
N GLU A 107 22.41 4.42 -15.79
CA GLU A 107 21.58 5.17 -14.81
C GLU A 107 20.99 6.48 -15.37
N LYS A 108 21.70 7.16 -16.26
CA LYS A 108 21.32 8.50 -16.78
C LYS A 108 19.96 8.54 -17.49
N VAL A 109 19.49 7.41 -17.99
CA VAL A 109 18.21 7.31 -18.73
C VAL A 109 17.06 6.83 -17.84
N LEU A 110 17.30 6.64 -16.54
CA LEU A 110 16.36 6.06 -15.61
C LEU A 110 15.64 7.11 -14.75
N ILE A 111 14.39 6.80 -14.42
CA ILE A 111 13.57 7.53 -13.47
C ILE A 111 13.89 6.99 -12.08
N LYS A 112 14.10 7.88 -11.12
CA LYS A 112 14.36 7.55 -9.72
C LYS A 112 13.12 7.79 -8.87
N ASN A 113 12.71 6.78 -8.13
CA ASN A 113 11.72 6.90 -7.08
C ASN A 113 12.35 6.57 -5.74
N HIS A 114 11.77 7.10 -4.67
CA HIS A 114 12.27 6.87 -3.31
C HIS A 114 11.16 6.29 -2.44
N THR A 115 11.51 5.29 -1.65
CA THR A 115 10.58 4.79 -0.63
C THR A 115 10.40 5.82 0.48
N SER A 116 9.26 5.80 1.15
CA SER A 116 8.94 6.77 2.23
C SER A 116 9.83 6.67 3.48
N GLY A 117 10.72 5.67 3.55
CA GLY A 117 11.78 5.54 4.55
C GLY A 117 11.34 5.79 6.00
N THR A 118 10.43 4.99 6.55
CA THR A 118 10.03 5.08 7.97
C THR A 118 11.14 4.69 8.94
N THR A 119 12.24 4.09 8.46
CA THR A 119 13.36 3.57 9.26
C THR A 119 14.71 4.17 8.88
N GLY A 120 14.77 5.41 8.39
CA GLY A 120 16.03 6.07 8.05
C GLY A 120 16.17 6.39 6.55
N THR A 121 17.31 6.13 5.94
CA THR A 121 17.61 6.53 4.55
C THR A 121 16.64 5.90 3.56
N PRO A 122 15.96 6.72 2.71
CA PRO A 122 15.07 6.20 1.67
C PRO A 122 15.82 5.30 0.68
N LEU A 123 15.20 4.19 0.28
CA LEU A 123 15.71 3.36 -0.80
C LEU A 123 15.42 4.04 -2.15
N THR A 124 16.42 4.08 -3.03
CA THR A 124 16.23 4.52 -4.41
C THR A 124 15.87 3.33 -5.30
N VAL A 125 14.75 3.43 -6.00
CA VAL A 125 14.27 2.45 -6.99
C VAL A 125 14.38 3.08 -8.37
N TYR A 126 14.98 2.34 -9.31
CA TYR A 126 15.21 2.79 -10.68
C TYR A 126 14.19 2.17 -11.63
N GLN A 127 13.73 2.94 -12.60
CA GLN A 127 12.70 2.55 -13.54
C GLN A 127 12.96 3.19 -14.90
N ASP A 128 12.53 2.54 -15.95
CA ASP A 128 12.38 3.15 -17.27
C ASP A 128 10.92 3.55 -17.53
N TRP A 129 10.67 4.23 -18.63
CA TRP A 129 9.31 4.61 -19.02
C TRP A 129 8.41 3.42 -19.28
N LYS A 130 8.96 2.31 -19.79
CA LYS A 130 8.19 1.08 -20.02
C LYS A 130 7.61 0.53 -18.72
N SER A 131 8.43 0.49 -17.65
CA SER A 131 7.97 0.06 -16.32
C SER A 131 6.93 1.01 -15.73
N VAL A 132 7.10 2.34 -15.97
CA VAL A 132 6.11 3.35 -15.52
C VAL A 132 4.79 3.18 -16.25
N TRP A 133 4.81 2.93 -17.58
CA TRP A 133 3.59 2.74 -18.36
C TRP A 133 2.87 1.44 -18.03
N LYS A 134 3.60 0.35 -17.80
CA LYS A 134 3.00 -0.91 -17.33
C LYS A 134 2.31 -0.73 -16.00
N GLU A 135 2.97 -0.11 -15.03
CA GLU A 135 2.38 0.21 -13.73
C GLU A 135 1.08 1.02 -13.87
N GLN A 136 1.13 2.06 -14.71
CA GLN A 136 -0.08 2.88 -14.97
C GLN A 136 -1.20 2.05 -15.62
N ALA A 137 -0.85 1.13 -16.51
CA ALA A 137 -1.83 0.28 -17.19
C ALA A 137 -2.51 -0.68 -16.20
N TYR A 138 -1.79 -1.28 -15.25
CA TYR A 138 -2.40 -2.06 -14.17
C TYR A 138 -3.42 -1.24 -13.37
N PHE A 139 -3.09 -0.01 -13.00
CA PHE A 139 -4.06 0.89 -12.34
C PHE A 139 -5.29 1.14 -13.20
N VAL A 140 -5.11 1.35 -14.49
CA VAL A 140 -6.24 1.59 -15.42
C VAL A 140 -7.11 0.35 -15.54
N CYS A 141 -6.53 -0.84 -15.71
CA CYS A 141 -7.27 -2.10 -15.84
C CYS A 141 -8.11 -2.40 -14.58
N TYR A 142 -7.51 -2.29 -13.40
CA TYR A 142 -8.23 -2.53 -12.16
C TYR A 142 -9.36 -1.52 -11.95
N ARG A 143 -9.06 -0.23 -12.03
CA ARG A 143 -10.05 0.84 -11.82
C ARG A 143 -11.22 0.78 -12.81
N LYS A 144 -10.95 0.39 -14.05
CA LYS A 144 -11.99 0.14 -15.05
C LYS A 144 -12.94 -0.97 -14.62
N ARG A 145 -12.41 -2.06 -14.04
CA ARG A 145 -13.22 -3.16 -13.50
C ARG A 145 -14.02 -2.75 -12.27
N CYS A 146 -13.51 -1.78 -11.48
CA CYS A 146 -14.24 -1.17 -10.37
C CYS A 146 -15.23 -0.06 -10.80
N GLY A 147 -15.39 0.20 -12.11
CA GLY A 147 -16.36 1.18 -12.63
C GLY A 147 -15.82 2.60 -12.86
N TYR A 148 -14.49 2.80 -12.87
CA TYR A 148 -13.89 4.11 -13.17
C TYR A 148 -13.02 4.06 -14.42
N ASN A 149 -13.33 4.88 -15.42
CA ASN A 149 -12.52 4.99 -16.64
C ASN A 149 -11.45 6.08 -16.51
N TYR A 150 -10.26 5.78 -17.01
CA TYR A 150 -9.14 6.72 -16.95
C TYR A 150 -9.43 8.03 -17.66
N GLY A 151 -9.25 9.15 -16.95
CA GLY A 151 -9.53 10.50 -17.44
C GLY A 151 -10.90 11.04 -17.07
N GLU A 152 -11.79 10.23 -16.49
CA GLU A 152 -13.03 10.74 -15.87
C GLU A 152 -12.71 11.64 -14.66
N PRO A 153 -13.67 12.50 -14.24
CA PRO A 153 -13.45 13.37 -13.07
C PRO A 153 -13.09 12.57 -11.82
N MET A 154 -11.99 12.94 -11.17
CA MET A 154 -11.49 12.30 -9.95
C MET A 154 -11.14 13.31 -8.88
N VAL A 155 -11.40 12.98 -7.62
CA VAL A 155 -10.86 13.68 -6.44
C VAL A 155 -9.68 12.88 -5.88
N SER A 156 -8.58 13.56 -5.51
CA SER A 156 -7.41 12.91 -4.93
C SER A 156 -6.99 13.56 -3.61
N LEU A 157 -6.88 12.75 -2.53
CA LEU A 157 -6.45 13.12 -1.18
C LEU A 157 -5.15 12.40 -0.78
N ARG A 158 -4.14 12.39 -1.63
CA ARG A 158 -2.88 11.63 -1.39
C ARG A 158 -1.71 12.45 -0.84
N GLY A 159 -1.97 13.56 -0.16
CA GLY A 159 -0.89 14.40 0.38
C GLY A 159 -0.07 15.13 -0.68
N ASN A 160 -0.61 15.29 -1.89
CA ASN A 160 0.09 15.96 -3.00
C ASN A 160 0.19 17.48 -2.82
N LEU A 161 -0.62 18.05 -1.92
CA LEU A 161 -0.66 19.48 -1.64
C LEU A 161 0.12 19.79 -0.36
N THR A 162 0.53 21.05 -0.21
CA THR A 162 1.13 21.58 1.02
C THR A 162 0.04 22.07 1.98
N ARG A 163 0.43 22.45 3.21
CA ARG A 163 -0.49 23.04 4.19
C ARG A 163 -1.08 24.37 3.75
N ASP A 164 -0.37 25.09 2.87
CA ASP A 164 -0.81 26.40 2.37
C ASP A 164 -1.80 26.32 1.21
N GLU A 165 -1.97 25.12 0.65
CA GLU A 165 -2.84 24.86 -0.50
C GLU A 165 -4.07 24.04 -0.04
N ILE A 166 -5.27 24.58 -0.20
CA ILE A 166 -6.52 23.84 0.12
C ILE A 166 -6.87 22.87 -1.00
N TYR A 167 -6.77 23.32 -2.25
CA TYR A 167 -7.06 22.49 -3.43
C TYR A 167 -6.26 22.92 -4.65
N LEU A 168 -6.16 22.03 -5.63
CA LEU A 168 -5.61 22.28 -6.97
C LEU A 168 -6.40 21.47 -8.00
N LYS A 169 -6.96 22.12 -9.01
CA LYS A 169 -7.62 21.42 -10.13
C LYS A 169 -6.68 21.34 -11.32
N ILE A 170 -6.42 20.12 -11.80
CA ILE A 170 -5.67 19.85 -13.03
C ILE A 170 -6.66 19.51 -14.13
N HIS A 171 -6.86 20.42 -15.07
CA HIS A 171 -7.88 20.27 -16.11
C HIS A 171 -7.54 19.14 -17.10
N VAL A 172 -6.27 18.96 -17.44
CA VAL A 172 -5.83 17.94 -18.42
C VAL A 172 -6.12 16.52 -17.94
N SER A 173 -5.99 16.26 -16.63
CA SER A 173 -6.27 14.95 -16.04
C SER A 173 -7.66 14.85 -15.43
N ASN A 174 -8.43 15.93 -15.50
CA ASN A 174 -9.73 16.03 -14.83
C ASN A 174 -9.69 15.67 -13.33
N THR A 175 -8.58 16.03 -12.67
CA THR A 175 -8.33 15.68 -11.26
C THR A 175 -8.42 16.92 -10.38
N LEU A 176 -9.21 16.82 -9.31
CA LEU A 176 -9.27 17.77 -8.21
C LEU A 176 -8.45 17.23 -7.03
N PHE A 177 -7.28 17.80 -6.79
CA PHE A 177 -6.52 17.53 -5.59
C PHE A 177 -7.08 18.33 -4.43
N LEU A 178 -7.34 17.65 -3.31
CA LEU A 178 -7.69 18.26 -2.02
C LEU A 178 -6.57 18.01 -1.03
N SER A 179 -6.30 18.99 -0.16
CA SER A 179 -5.26 18.86 0.85
C SER A 179 -5.68 17.95 1.99
N SER A 180 -4.94 16.87 2.24
CA SER A 180 -5.14 16.03 3.41
C SER A 180 -4.67 16.70 4.71
N TYR A 181 -3.93 17.81 4.63
CA TYR A 181 -3.43 18.57 5.79
C TYR A 181 -4.42 19.61 6.32
N ASN A 182 -5.46 19.90 5.56
CA ASN A 182 -6.43 20.97 5.88
C ASN A 182 -7.85 20.43 6.12
N ILE A 183 -8.00 19.14 6.42
CA ILE A 183 -9.29 18.52 6.70
C ILE A 183 -9.69 18.86 8.14
N ASN A 184 -10.68 19.75 8.29
CA ASN A 184 -11.21 20.17 9.59
C ASN A 184 -12.62 20.78 9.42
N SER A 185 -13.30 21.10 10.53
CA SER A 185 -14.66 21.63 10.53
C SER A 185 -14.84 22.96 9.79
N LYS A 186 -13.77 23.77 9.64
CA LYS A 186 -13.79 25.05 8.93
C LYS A 186 -13.71 24.87 7.41
N THR A 187 -13.08 23.78 6.94
CA THR A 187 -12.86 23.50 5.52
C THR A 187 -13.89 22.51 4.95
N ALA A 188 -14.66 21.83 5.80
CA ALA A 188 -15.63 20.80 5.42
C ALA A 188 -16.60 21.26 4.31
N GLU A 189 -17.25 22.41 4.50
CA GLU A 189 -18.20 22.98 3.53
C GLU A 189 -17.51 23.38 2.22
N THR A 190 -16.26 23.83 2.30
CA THR A 190 -15.47 24.16 1.11
C THR A 190 -15.14 22.89 0.32
N TYR A 191 -14.72 21.81 0.99
CA TYR A 191 -14.45 20.53 0.33
C TYR A 191 -15.70 19.93 -0.27
N HIS A 192 -16.81 19.92 0.46
CA HIS A 192 -18.10 19.48 -0.06
C HIS A 192 -18.47 20.23 -1.34
N ARG A 193 -18.49 21.57 -1.33
CA ARG A 193 -18.82 22.39 -2.50
C ARG A 193 -17.88 22.15 -3.70
N LEU A 194 -16.58 21.93 -3.44
CA LEU A 194 -15.60 21.63 -4.50
C LEU A 194 -15.84 20.25 -5.11
N ILE A 195 -16.17 19.25 -4.30
CA ILE A 195 -16.52 17.90 -4.74
C ILE A 195 -17.79 17.93 -5.58
N GLU A 196 -18.87 18.54 -5.05
CA GLU A 196 -20.14 18.67 -5.75
C GLU A 196 -19.98 19.38 -7.11
N LYS A 197 -19.24 20.49 -7.15
CA LYS A 197 -18.97 21.21 -8.40
C LYS A 197 -18.13 20.41 -9.39
N HIS A 198 -17.31 19.49 -8.92
CA HIS A 198 -16.42 18.67 -9.77
C HIS A 198 -17.13 17.45 -10.36
N HIS A 199 -18.23 16.99 -9.76
CA HIS A 199 -19.00 15.80 -10.14
C HIS A 199 -18.10 14.57 -10.37
N PRO A 200 -17.28 14.16 -9.36
CA PRO A 200 -16.31 13.11 -9.55
C PRO A 200 -16.98 11.75 -9.78
N LYS A 201 -16.35 10.93 -10.62
CA LYS A 201 -16.68 9.52 -10.81
C LYS A 201 -15.94 8.64 -9.82
N ALA A 202 -14.81 9.14 -9.29
CA ALA A 202 -14.02 8.43 -8.28
C ALA A 202 -13.39 9.40 -7.27
N ILE A 203 -13.12 8.89 -6.08
CA ILE A 203 -12.26 9.54 -5.09
C ILE A 203 -11.13 8.58 -4.71
N GLU A 204 -9.90 9.08 -4.60
CA GLU A 204 -8.77 8.30 -4.12
C GLU A 204 -8.08 8.97 -2.95
N GLY A 205 -7.56 8.18 -2.03
CA GLY A 205 -6.82 8.72 -0.89
C GLY A 205 -6.23 7.62 0.00
N TYR A 206 -5.54 8.07 1.04
CA TYR A 206 -5.21 7.17 2.13
C TYR A 206 -6.49 6.86 2.93
N PRO A 207 -6.67 5.62 3.44
CA PRO A 207 -7.78 5.30 4.33
C PRO A 207 -8.02 6.36 5.41
N SER A 208 -6.96 6.80 6.11
CA SER A 208 -7.05 7.82 7.14
C SER A 208 -7.52 9.18 6.61
N SER A 209 -7.08 9.58 5.41
CA SER A 209 -7.46 10.88 4.82
C SER A 209 -8.92 10.91 4.37
N LEU A 210 -9.37 9.84 3.70
CA LEU A 210 -10.78 9.70 3.28
C LEU A 210 -11.70 9.61 4.49
N TYR A 211 -11.30 8.86 5.50
CA TYR A 211 -12.03 8.75 6.76
C TYR A 211 -12.15 10.10 7.49
N SER A 212 -11.04 10.86 7.59
CA SER A 212 -11.05 12.19 8.19
C SER A 212 -12.00 13.14 7.46
N LEU A 213 -12.00 13.11 6.11
CA LEU A 213 -12.93 13.90 5.32
C LEU A 213 -14.38 13.46 5.57
N ALA A 214 -14.64 12.16 5.59
CA ALA A 214 -15.98 11.62 5.88
C ALA A 214 -16.47 12.04 7.28
N LEU A 215 -15.59 12.04 8.29
CA LEU A 215 -15.93 12.48 9.64
C LEU A 215 -16.37 13.95 9.69
N VAL A 216 -15.57 14.86 9.11
CA VAL A 216 -15.91 16.30 9.17
C VAL A 216 -17.14 16.63 8.35
N LEU A 217 -17.40 15.89 7.26
CA LEU A 217 -18.66 16.02 6.49
C LEU A 217 -19.84 15.52 7.30
N LYS A 218 -19.74 14.34 7.93
CA LYS A 218 -20.76 13.79 8.84
C LYS A 218 -21.13 14.79 9.94
N ASP A 219 -20.13 15.39 10.61
CA ASP A 219 -20.34 16.35 11.68
C ASP A 219 -21.09 17.62 11.24
N LYS A 220 -21.04 17.93 9.95
CA LYS A 220 -21.76 19.03 9.32
C LYS A 220 -23.10 18.61 8.69
N GLY A 221 -23.48 17.34 8.76
CA GLY A 221 -24.65 16.81 8.07
C GLY A 221 -24.55 16.86 6.54
N LEU A 222 -23.32 16.81 6.01
CA LEU A 222 -23.02 16.85 4.56
C LEU A 222 -22.68 15.46 4.05
N GLU A 223 -23.15 15.14 2.87
CA GLU A 223 -22.87 13.89 2.16
C GLU A 223 -22.51 14.20 0.70
N CYS A 224 -21.78 13.32 0.03
CA CYS A 224 -21.43 13.41 -1.38
C CYS A 224 -21.83 12.11 -2.10
N HIS A 225 -22.06 12.17 -3.42
CA HIS A 225 -22.35 10.98 -4.22
C HIS A 225 -21.21 10.72 -5.20
N ILE A 226 -20.33 9.76 -4.85
CA ILE A 226 -19.16 9.39 -5.64
C ILE A 226 -19.19 7.89 -5.89
N PRO A 227 -19.36 7.42 -7.14
CA PRO A 227 -19.61 6.00 -7.43
C PRO A 227 -18.58 5.03 -6.82
N VAL A 228 -17.29 5.38 -6.85
CA VAL A 228 -16.22 4.50 -6.37
C VAL A 228 -15.14 5.26 -5.61
N ALA A 229 -14.61 4.64 -4.56
CA ALA A 229 -13.47 5.14 -3.80
C ALA A 229 -12.30 4.14 -3.86
N PHE A 230 -11.08 4.67 -4.01
CA PHE A 230 -9.85 3.87 -4.04
C PHE A 230 -8.96 4.23 -2.86
N THR A 231 -8.59 3.21 -2.07
CA THR A 231 -7.66 3.35 -0.96
C THR A 231 -6.35 2.61 -1.24
N SER A 232 -5.28 2.98 -0.55
CA SER A 232 -4.00 2.29 -0.60
C SER A 232 -3.02 2.79 0.43
N SER A 233 -1.90 2.07 0.58
CA SER A 233 -0.70 2.49 1.33
C SER A 233 -0.87 2.59 2.84
N GLU A 234 -2.02 2.30 3.38
CA GLU A 234 -2.37 2.12 4.77
C GLU A 234 -3.34 0.94 4.87
N THR A 235 -3.45 0.31 6.03
CA THR A 235 -4.49 -0.70 6.25
C THR A 235 -5.85 0.00 6.30
N LEU A 236 -6.78 -0.46 5.48
CA LEU A 236 -8.16 0.00 5.51
C LEU A 236 -8.94 -0.80 6.57
N PHE A 237 -9.53 -0.10 7.51
CA PHE A 237 -10.30 -0.69 8.60
C PHE A 237 -11.80 -0.73 8.31
N ASP A 238 -12.50 -1.74 8.81
CA ASP A 238 -13.94 -1.89 8.59
C ASP A 238 -14.74 -0.64 9.01
N TYR A 239 -14.39 -0.02 10.14
CA TYR A 239 -15.07 1.19 10.59
C TYR A 239 -14.80 2.38 9.67
N GLN A 240 -13.60 2.46 9.09
CA GLN A 240 -13.27 3.51 8.10
C GLN A 240 -14.05 3.26 6.82
N ARG A 241 -14.02 2.03 6.29
CA ARG A 241 -14.78 1.64 5.11
C ARG A 241 -16.26 2.00 5.26
N LYS A 242 -16.89 1.55 6.34
CA LYS A 242 -18.33 1.81 6.61
C LYS A 242 -18.67 3.29 6.61
N LEU A 243 -17.83 4.14 7.23
CA LEU A 243 -18.08 5.57 7.26
C LEU A 243 -17.85 6.22 5.90
N ILE A 244 -16.77 5.87 5.20
CA ILE A 244 -16.46 6.37 3.85
C ILE A 244 -17.60 6.03 2.89
N GLU A 245 -18.01 4.76 2.86
CA GLU A 245 -19.11 4.28 2.01
C GLU A 245 -20.42 4.99 2.30
N LYS A 246 -20.73 5.21 3.59
CA LYS A 246 -21.95 5.91 4.02
C LYS A 246 -21.95 7.36 3.58
N ILE A 247 -20.87 8.12 3.83
CA ILE A 247 -20.85 9.58 3.62
C ILE A 247 -20.64 9.95 2.15
N PHE A 248 -19.91 9.12 1.41
CA PHE A 248 -19.68 9.35 -0.02
C PHE A 248 -20.65 8.57 -0.92
N HIS A 249 -21.58 7.78 -0.37
CA HIS A 249 -22.46 6.88 -1.14
C HIS A 249 -21.69 6.09 -2.20
N THR A 250 -20.60 5.44 -1.79
CA THR A 250 -19.56 4.85 -2.65
C THR A 250 -19.33 3.38 -2.33
N GLN A 251 -18.69 2.66 -3.25
CA GLN A 251 -18.02 1.39 -2.94
C GLN A 251 -16.52 1.64 -2.81
N VAL A 252 -15.92 1.16 -1.73
CA VAL A 252 -14.48 1.31 -1.48
C VAL A 252 -13.74 0.08 -1.97
N TYR A 253 -12.72 0.28 -2.81
CA TYR A 253 -11.78 -0.75 -3.23
C TYR A 253 -10.37 -0.40 -2.77
N ASP A 254 -9.72 -1.34 -2.11
CA ASP A 254 -8.36 -1.19 -1.61
C ASP A 254 -7.35 -1.90 -2.51
N HIS A 255 -6.12 -1.41 -2.52
CA HIS A 255 -5.02 -2.12 -3.15
C HIS A 255 -3.74 -1.98 -2.35
N TYR A 256 -2.95 -3.05 -2.34
CA TYR A 256 -1.61 -3.08 -1.79
C TYR A 256 -0.58 -3.08 -2.90
N GLY A 257 0.49 -2.33 -2.73
CA GLY A 257 1.63 -2.30 -3.63
C GLY A 257 2.82 -1.57 -3.03
N THR A 258 4.00 -1.90 -3.52
CA THR A 258 5.27 -1.35 -3.03
C THR A 258 5.88 -0.38 -4.03
N THR A 259 6.71 0.56 -3.54
CA THR A 259 7.48 1.47 -4.40
C THR A 259 8.48 0.70 -5.27
N GLU A 260 8.95 -0.44 -4.80
CA GLU A 260 9.85 -1.36 -5.49
C GLU A 260 9.21 -2.02 -6.70
N ARG A 261 7.86 -2.04 -6.77
CA ARG A 261 7.06 -2.62 -7.86
C ARG A 261 7.38 -4.08 -8.10
N THR A 262 7.47 -4.84 -7.04
CA THR A 262 7.67 -6.28 -7.09
C THR A 262 6.40 -7.05 -6.85
N ILE A 263 5.45 -6.48 -6.12
CA ILE A 263 4.15 -7.06 -5.77
C ILE A 263 3.04 -6.02 -5.90
N ARG A 264 1.89 -6.47 -6.35
CA ARG A 264 0.65 -5.72 -6.39
C ARG A 264 -0.51 -6.67 -6.09
N LEU A 265 -1.28 -6.32 -5.08
CA LEU A 265 -2.48 -7.04 -4.69
C LEU A 265 -3.69 -6.09 -4.78
N GLU A 266 -4.76 -6.58 -5.35
CA GLU A 266 -6.00 -5.85 -5.51
C GLU A 266 -7.11 -6.52 -4.72
N GLU A 267 -7.93 -5.71 -4.08
CA GLU A 267 -9.09 -6.23 -3.37
C GLU A 267 -10.06 -6.87 -4.36
N SER A 268 -10.61 -8.02 -3.97
CA SER A 268 -11.61 -8.72 -4.79
C SER A 268 -12.90 -7.90 -4.88
N PHE A 269 -13.64 -8.03 -6.00
CA PHE A 269 -14.86 -7.26 -6.25
C PHE A 269 -16.01 -7.59 -5.29
N ASP A 270 -15.95 -8.73 -4.63
CA ASP A 270 -16.86 -9.16 -3.57
C ASP A 270 -16.39 -8.78 -2.16
N HIS A 271 -15.31 -7.97 -2.07
CA HIS A 271 -14.66 -7.53 -0.84
C HIS A 271 -14.21 -8.68 0.08
N ASN A 272 -13.97 -9.86 -0.49
CA ASN A 272 -13.54 -11.04 0.24
C ASN A 272 -12.05 -11.33 0.03
N GLY A 273 -11.19 -10.43 0.52
CA GLY A 273 -9.73 -10.54 0.46
C GLY A 273 -9.12 -9.95 -0.81
N TYR A 274 -7.90 -10.40 -1.12
CA TYR A 274 -7.10 -9.84 -2.20
C TYR A 274 -6.67 -10.93 -3.17
N PHE A 275 -6.36 -10.52 -4.39
CA PHE A 275 -5.74 -11.35 -5.42
C PHE A 275 -4.50 -10.65 -5.99
N GLU A 276 -3.58 -11.43 -6.51
CA GLU A 276 -2.41 -10.92 -7.23
C GLU A 276 -2.80 -10.43 -8.62
N ASP A 277 -2.24 -9.30 -9.04
CA ASP A 277 -2.36 -8.85 -10.42
C ASP A 277 -1.63 -9.82 -11.36
N PRO A 278 -2.31 -10.42 -12.35
CA PRO A 278 -1.71 -11.43 -13.21
C PRO A 278 -0.52 -10.87 -13.98
N GLY A 279 0.62 -11.53 -13.88
CA GLY A 279 1.84 -11.16 -14.59
C GLY A 279 2.55 -9.89 -14.10
N TYR A 280 2.20 -9.37 -12.93
CA TYR A 280 2.89 -8.26 -12.29
C TYR A 280 4.19 -8.71 -11.61
N GLY A 281 4.11 -9.79 -10.85
CA GLY A 281 5.21 -10.37 -10.12
C GLY A 281 5.13 -11.89 -10.03
N ILE A 282 6.08 -12.46 -9.28
CA ILE A 282 6.06 -13.81 -8.77
C ILE A 282 6.28 -13.69 -7.27
N GLU A 283 5.33 -14.16 -6.49
CA GLU A 283 5.30 -14.02 -5.05
C GLU A 283 5.53 -15.37 -4.36
N GLU A 284 6.38 -15.34 -3.33
CA GLU A 284 6.63 -16.46 -2.43
C GLU A 284 6.23 -15.98 -1.02
N TYR A 285 5.26 -16.64 -0.40
CA TYR A 285 4.74 -16.22 0.91
C TYR A 285 5.30 -17.09 2.03
N TYR A 286 5.88 -16.44 3.00
CA TYR A 286 6.38 -17.03 4.22
C TYR A 286 5.58 -16.52 5.41
N ASP A 287 5.69 -17.15 6.57
CA ASP A 287 4.85 -16.81 7.74
C ASP A 287 5.09 -15.38 8.25
N ASP A 288 6.28 -14.84 8.02
CA ASP A 288 6.71 -13.55 8.57
C ASP A 288 7.12 -12.52 7.53
N HIS A 289 7.11 -12.87 6.22
CA HIS A 289 7.53 -11.97 5.15
C HIS A 289 7.07 -12.45 3.77
N ILE A 290 7.13 -11.56 2.80
CA ILE A 290 6.88 -11.84 1.39
C ILE A 290 8.21 -11.75 0.63
N ILE A 291 8.48 -12.73 -0.22
CA ILE A 291 9.52 -12.66 -1.24
C ILE A 291 8.84 -12.40 -2.57
N SER A 292 9.28 -11.39 -3.29
CA SER A 292 8.65 -11.04 -4.57
C SER A 292 9.66 -10.77 -5.68
N THR A 293 9.30 -11.15 -6.90
CA THR A 293 10.10 -10.94 -8.12
C THR A 293 9.31 -10.11 -9.11
N SER A 294 9.82 -8.94 -9.47
CA SER A 294 9.17 -8.05 -10.44
C SER A 294 9.21 -8.62 -11.86
N LEU A 295 8.05 -8.69 -12.53
CA LEU A 295 7.96 -9.03 -13.95
C LEU A 295 7.78 -7.80 -14.86
N ILE A 296 7.68 -6.60 -14.27
CA ILE A 296 7.43 -5.37 -15.03
C ILE A 296 8.67 -4.47 -15.19
N ASN A 297 9.74 -4.69 -14.39
CA ASN A 297 10.93 -3.84 -14.37
C ASN A 297 12.20 -4.65 -14.63
N ASP A 298 12.71 -4.61 -15.84
CA ASP A 298 13.93 -5.30 -16.26
C ASP A 298 15.18 -4.41 -16.29
N VAL A 299 15.07 -3.13 -15.98
CA VAL A 299 16.23 -2.24 -15.87
C VAL A 299 16.80 -2.18 -14.46
N PHE A 300 15.99 -2.52 -13.47
CA PHE A 300 16.35 -2.71 -12.07
C PHE A 300 15.69 -4.01 -11.58
N PRO A 301 16.23 -5.17 -12.04
CA PRO A 301 15.59 -6.44 -11.77
C PRO A 301 15.67 -6.79 -10.28
N LEU A 302 14.52 -6.79 -9.62
CA LEU A 302 14.38 -7.25 -8.25
C LEU A 302 13.85 -8.69 -8.30
N ILE A 303 14.78 -9.65 -8.25
CA ILE A 303 14.50 -11.08 -8.22
C ILE A 303 14.64 -11.55 -6.78
N ARG A 304 13.61 -12.20 -6.24
CA ARG A 304 13.51 -12.65 -4.85
C ARG A 304 13.80 -11.55 -3.83
N TYR A 305 13.16 -10.40 -4.01
CA TYR A 305 13.28 -9.29 -3.07
C TYR A 305 12.43 -9.56 -1.82
N LYS A 306 13.11 -9.60 -0.67
CA LYS A 306 12.48 -9.79 0.63
C LYS A 306 11.90 -8.47 1.13
N THR A 307 10.58 -8.45 1.34
CA THR A 307 9.88 -7.34 2.00
C THR A 307 9.73 -7.60 3.50
N ASP A 308 9.49 -6.53 4.26
CA ASP A 308 9.15 -6.61 5.68
C ASP A 308 7.63 -6.69 5.91
N ASP A 309 6.86 -6.74 4.83
CA ASP A 309 5.40 -6.78 4.90
C ASP A 309 4.91 -8.22 5.06
N ARG A 310 3.78 -8.38 5.75
CA ARG A 310 3.13 -9.68 6.01
C ARG A 310 1.77 -9.72 5.36
N ILE A 311 1.36 -10.92 5.00
CA ILE A 311 0.00 -11.21 4.58
C ILE A 311 -0.60 -12.32 5.45
N VAL A 312 -1.92 -12.35 5.49
CA VAL A 312 -2.68 -13.47 6.04
C VAL A 312 -3.35 -14.18 4.88
N LEU A 313 -3.13 -15.49 4.80
CA LEU A 313 -3.76 -16.34 3.80
C LEU A 313 -5.13 -16.78 4.31
N LYS A 314 -6.07 -17.01 3.39
CA LYS A 314 -7.36 -17.61 3.72
C LYS A 314 -7.17 -19.01 4.27
N GLU A 315 -8.09 -19.42 5.14
CA GLU A 315 -8.11 -20.76 5.71
C GLU A 315 -8.18 -21.83 4.59
N GLY A 316 -7.38 -22.88 4.74
CA GLY A 316 -7.34 -23.99 3.78
C GLY A 316 -6.51 -23.73 2.52
N VAL A 317 -5.95 -22.54 2.33
CA VAL A 317 -5.01 -22.27 1.24
C VAL A 317 -3.72 -23.03 1.49
N LYS A 318 -3.36 -23.93 0.60
CA LYS A 318 -2.15 -24.75 0.71
C LYS A 318 -0.96 -24.02 0.11
N LYS A 319 0.11 -23.89 0.89
CA LYS A 319 1.43 -23.51 0.37
C LYS A 319 1.97 -24.65 -0.50
N THR A 320 2.50 -24.32 -1.66
CA THR A 320 3.26 -25.31 -2.44
C THR A 320 4.59 -25.63 -1.71
N PRO A 321 5.19 -26.80 -1.92
CA PRO A 321 6.47 -27.14 -1.30
C PRO A 321 7.57 -26.11 -1.57
N GLU A 322 7.53 -25.45 -2.72
CA GLU A 322 8.49 -24.45 -3.17
C GLU A 322 8.21 -23.03 -2.61
N GLY A 323 7.18 -22.87 -1.78
CA GLY A 323 6.74 -21.54 -1.30
C GLY A 323 5.80 -20.82 -2.22
N PHE A 324 5.59 -21.33 -3.43
CA PHE A 324 4.58 -20.81 -4.36
C PHE A 324 3.19 -21.23 -3.92
N ILE A 325 2.26 -20.32 -4.02
CA ILE A 325 0.85 -20.61 -3.83
C ILE A 325 0.14 -20.20 -5.12
N ASP A 326 -0.82 -21.00 -5.57
CA ASP A 326 -1.80 -20.55 -6.54
C ASP A 326 -2.80 -19.66 -5.81
N TYR A 327 -2.57 -18.34 -5.88
CA TYR A 327 -3.25 -17.37 -5.02
C TYR A 327 -4.39 -16.64 -5.68
N SER A 328 -4.86 -17.08 -6.81
CA SER A 328 -6.04 -16.45 -7.31
C SER A 328 -7.11 -16.44 -6.21
N ARG A 329 -7.17 -15.35 -5.43
CA ARG A 329 -8.11 -15.12 -4.31
C ARG A 329 -7.82 -15.87 -3.00
N GLY A 330 -6.56 -16.24 -2.75
CA GLY A 330 -6.17 -16.92 -1.50
C GLY A 330 -5.73 -16.01 -0.36
N ILE A 331 -5.66 -14.69 -0.55
CA ILE A 331 -5.17 -13.72 0.43
C ILE A 331 -6.36 -13.12 1.18
N GLU A 332 -6.35 -13.23 2.51
CA GLU A 332 -7.38 -12.63 3.36
C GLU A 332 -7.14 -11.14 3.54
N ARG A 333 -5.90 -10.76 3.93
CA ARG A 333 -5.53 -9.38 4.17
C ARG A 333 -4.02 -9.15 4.14
N VAL A 334 -3.63 -7.91 4.02
CA VAL A 334 -2.24 -7.45 4.18
C VAL A 334 -2.09 -6.83 5.56
N ASP A 335 -1.21 -7.41 6.38
CA ASP A 335 -0.95 -6.97 7.75
C ASP A 335 0.01 -5.76 7.83
N GLY A 336 0.58 -5.36 6.70
CA GLY A 336 1.57 -4.30 6.65
C GLY A 336 2.91 -4.72 7.23
N ARG A 337 3.73 -3.76 7.63
CA ARG A 337 5.11 -4.02 8.05
C ARG A 337 5.19 -4.76 9.37
N ALA A 338 6.08 -5.73 9.42
CA ALA A 338 6.43 -6.47 10.63
C ALA A 338 6.94 -5.59 11.80
N MET A 339 7.26 -4.33 11.55
CA MET A 339 7.75 -3.37 12.56
C MET A 339 6.64 -2.55 13.23
N THR A 340 5.39 -2.64 12.79
CA THR A 340 4.25 -1.99 13.42
C THR A 340 3.42 -3.01 14.20
N PHE A 341 3.90 -3.37 15.38
CA PHE A 341 3.25 -4.34 16.26
C PHE A 341 3.40 -3.89 17.72
N ILE A 342 2.49 -4.32 18.55
CA ILE A 342 2.69 -4.33 19.99
C ILE A 342 3.17 -5.70 20.44
N ILE A 343 3.93 -5.76 21.55
CA ILE A 343 4.49 -6.99 22.10
C ILE A 343 3.80 -7.29 23.44
N GLY A 344 3.27 -8.49 23.58
CA GLY A 344 2.76 -9.05 24.82
C GLY A 344 3.87 -9.33 25.84
N LYS A 345 3.51 -9.62 27.08
CA LYS A 345 4.44 -10.05 28.14
C LYS A 345 5.17 -11.33 27.79
N ASP A 346 4.53 -12.23 27.03
CA ASP A 346 5.07 -13.50 26.54
C ASP A 346 5.96 -13.35 25.30
N GLY A 347 6.15 -12.13 24.80
CA GLY A 347 6.91 -11.84 23.58
C GLY A 347 6.11 -11.98 22.28
N THR A 348 4.84 -12.37 22.34
CA THR A 348 3.98 -12.45 21.14
C THR A 348 3.80 -11.08 20.50
N LYS A 349 3.96 -11.01 19.18
CA LYS A 349 3.81 -9.78 18.39
C LYS A 349 2.42 -9.72 17.77
N TYR A 350 1.69 -8.64 18.08
CA TYR A 350 0.35 -8.38 17.56
C TYR A 350 0.43 -7.28 16.50
N SER A 351 0.15 -7.65 15.25
CA SER A 351 0.21 -6.75 14.09
C SER A 351 -0.92 -5.71 14.10
N ASN A 352 -0.79 -4.69 13.26
CA ASN A 352 -1.84 -3.70 13.05
C ASN A 352 -3.20 -4.35 12.76
N ALA A 353 -3.24 -5.39 11.94
CA ALA A 353 -4.49 -6.06 11.59
C ALA A 353 -5.13 -6.77 12.81
N ALA A 354 -4.33 -7.39 13.67
CA ALA A 354 -4.84 -7.97 14.91
C ALA A 354 -5.44 -6.88 15.83
N LEU A 355 -4.82 -5.70 15.85
CA LEU A 355 -5.26 -4.57 16.68
C LEU A 355 -6.54 -3.90 16.15
N THR A 356 -6.85 -4.04 14.86
CA THR A 356 -8.09 -3.48 14.30
C THR A 356 -9.34 -4.19 14.75
N PHE A 357 -9.27 -5.49 14.99
CA PHE A 357 -10.40 -6.24 15.53
C PHE A 357 -10.85 -5.77 16.92
N ILE A 358 -9.97 -5.05 17.63
CA ILE A 358 -10.27 -4.45 18.93
C ILE A 358 -11.38 -3.41 18.79
N PHE A 359 -11.42 -2.68 17.69
CA PHE A 359 -12.42 -1.63 17.44
C PHE A 359 -13.65 -2.12 16.67
N LYS A 360 -13.80 -3.42 16.47
CA LYS A 360 -15.00 -3.97 15.84
C LYS A 360 -16.21 -3.59 16.70
N GLU A 361 -17.19 -2.91 16.08
CA GLU A 361 -18.40 -2.42 16.72
C GLU A 361 -18.19 -1.29 17.78
N ALA A 362 -16.98 -0.73 17.87
CA ALA A 362 -16.67 0.40 18.76
C ALA A 362 -17.17 1.73 18.18
N ASN A 363 -18.47 2.00 18.35
CA ASN A 363 -19.08 3.26 17.90
C ASN A 363 -18.52 4.44 18.68
N GLY A 364 -18.34 5.60 18.03
CA GLY A 364 -17.87 6.82 18.70
C GLY A 364 -16.35 6.94 18.82
N VAL A 365 -15.57 5.95 18.39
CA VAL A 365 -14.13 6.09 18.22
C VAL A 365 -13.84 6.78 16.88
N ARG A 366 -13.31 8.01 16.94
CA ARG A 366 -12.89 8.77 15.75
C ARG A 366 -11.51 8.33 15.27
N TYR A 367 -10.55 8.29 16.19
CA TYR A 367 -9.19 7.84 15.95
C TYR A 367 -8.69 7.04 17.15
N SER A 368 -7.77 6.13 16.85
CA SER A 368 -7.07 5.36 17.87
C SER A 368 -5.59 5.24 17.53
N GLN A 369 -4.75 5.22 18.55
CA GLN A 369 -3.30 5.08 18.41
C GLN A 369 -2.74 4.34 19.61
N PHE A 370 -2.04 3.24 19.36
CA PHE A 370 -1.34 2.48 20.38
C PHE A 370 0.09 3.00 20.56
N VAL A 371 0.50 3.24 21.78
CA VAL A 371 1.87 3.64 22.12
C VAL A 371 2.45 2.58 23.06
N GLN A 372 3.59 2.01 22.73
CA GLN A 372 4.22 1.00 23.55
C GLN A 372 5.70 1.32 23.81
N LYS A 373 6.05 1.39 25.09
CA LYS A 373 7.41 1.63 25.60
C LYS A 373 8.04 0.38 26.24
N VAL A 374 7.20 -0.53 26.73
CA VAL A 374 7.60 -1.74 27.43
C VAL A 374 6.71 -2.90 27.00
N PRO A 375 7.27 -4.12 26.78
CA PRO A 375 6.46 -5.30 26.45
C PRO A 375 5.34 -5.50 27.47
N GLY A 376 4.14 -5.83 27.00
CA GLY A 376 2.96 -6.07 27.81
C GLY A 376 2.31 -4.82 28.45
N LYS A 377 2.82 -3.61 28.20
CA LYS A 377 2.19 -2.36 28.66
C LYS A 377 1.95 -1.44 27.46
N VAL A 378 0.70 -1.05 27.25
CA VAL A 378 0.29 -0.25 26.08
C VAL A 378 -0.59 0.90 26.53
N GLU A 379 -0.30 2.09 26.05
CA GLU A 379 -1.16 3.24 26.11
C GLU A 379 -2.03 3.27 24.84
N LEU A 380 -3.34 3.32 24.97
CA LEU A 380 -4.29 3.44 23.88
C LEU A 380 -4.89 4.83 23.89
N ASN A 381 -4.42 5.69 23.00
CA ASN A 381 -4.97 7.02 22.80
C ASN A 381 -6.25 6.92 21.94
N ILE A 382 -7.36 7.42 22.44
CA ILE A 382 -8.65 7.47 21.74
C ILE A 382 -9.07 8.93 21.57
N VAL A 383 -9.40 9.29 20.34
CA VAL A 383 -10.19 10.48 20.04
C VAL A 383 -11.63 10.02 19.84
N SER A 384 -12.51 10.45 20.72
CA SER A 384 -13.91 10.04 20.70
C SER A 384 -14.84 11.13 20.16
N ASP A 385 -16.05 10.75 19.77
CA ASP A 385 -17.15 11.67 19.48
C ASP A 385 -18.25 11.56 20.56
N GLY A 386 -19.30 12.34 20.43
CA GLY A 386 -20.40 12.38 21.40
C GLY A 386 -21.22 11.08 21.51
N SER A 387 -20.97 10.08 20.66
CA SER A 387 -21.62 8.76 20.70
C SER A 387 -20.79 7.69 21.44
N TYR A 388 -19.58 8.02 21.88
CA TYR A 388 -18.76 7.12 22.69
C TYR A 388 -19.31 7.00 24.10
N THR A 389 -19.44 5.78 24.59
CA THR A 389 -20.01 5.46 25.90
C THR A 389 -19.12 4.50 26.67
N ASP A 390 -19.36 4.38 27.99
CA ASP A 390 -18.69 3.38 28.84
C ASP A 390 -18.88 1.94 28.33
N ASP A 391 -19.98 1.66 27.66
CA ASP A 391 -20.22 0.32 27.09
C ASP A 391 -19.34 0.06 25.85
N VAL A 392 -19.01 1.09 25.08
CA VAL A 392 -18.03 0.98 23.99
C VAL A 392 -16.63 0.73 24.56
N GLU A 393 -16.26 1.41 25.66
CA GLU A 393 -14.99 1.13 26.34
C GLU A 393 -14.91 -0.32 26.82
N LYS A 394 -15.96 -0.81 27.49
CA LYS A 394 -16.04 -2.21 27.93
C LYS A 394 -15.92 -3.18 26.75
N GLN A 395 -16.54 -2.85 25.61
CA GLN A 395 -16.44 -3.66 24.39
C GLN A 395 -15.00 -3.69 23.86
N ILE A 396 -14.32 -2.56 23.81
CA ILE A 396 -12.89 -2.47 23.42
C ILE A 396 -12.03 -3.33 24.35
N LEU A 397 -12.20 -3.21 25.67
CA LEU A 397 -11.46 -4.00 26.64
C LEU A 397 -11.77 -5.49 26.54
N HIS A 398 -13.05 -5.85 26.29
CA HIS A 398 -13.45 -7.22 26.03
C HIS A 398 -12.76 -7.78 24.76
N ASN A 399 -12.76 -7.04 23.66
CA ASN A 399 -12.09 -7.43 22.42
C ASN A 399 -10.58 -7.60 22.60
N ILE A 400 -9.94 -6.72 23.40
CA ILE A 400 -8.52 -6.86 23.77
C ILE A 400 -8.30 -8.18 24.53
N ASN A 401 -9.17 -8.46 25.50
CA ASN A 401 -9.07 -9.70 26.28
C ASN A 401 -9.24 -10.95 25.40
N GLU A 402 -10.24 -10.95 24.52
CA GLU A 402 -10.48 -12.09 23.63
C GLU A 402 -9.36 -12.33 22.63
N LYS A 403 -8.75 -11.28 22.09
CA LYS A 403 -7.78 -11.40 20.98
C LYS A 403 -6.33 -11.46 21.44
N ILE A 404 -6.01 -10.87 22.58
CA ILE A 404 -4.63 -10.74 23.07
C ILE A 404 -4.49 -11.44 24.43
N GLY A 405 -5.53 -11.42 25.27
CA GLY A 405 -5.51 -11.88 26.66
C GLY A 405 -5.11 -10.77 27.62
N ILE A 406 -5.94 -10.56 28.65
CA ILE A 406 -5.71 -9.50 29.65
C ILE A 406 -4.44 -9.75 30.50
N ASP A 407 -4.05 -11.01 30.65
CA ASP A 407 -2.84 -11.38 31.36
C ASP A 407 -1.57 -11.08 30.57
N ASN A 408 -1.71 -11.01 29.23
CA ASN A 408 -0.60 -10.80 28.31
C ASN A 408 -0.35 -9.33 27.99
N ILE A 409 -1.37 -8.46 28.14
CA ILE A 409 -1.24 -7.03 27.87
C ILE A 409 -2.04 -6.19 28.86
N ASN A 410 -1.40 -5.18 29.43
CA ASN A 410 -2.07 -4.16 30.21
C ASN A 410 -2.28 -2.94 29.34
N VAL A 411 -3.54 -2.58 29.09
CA VAL A 411 -3.90 -1.39 28.31
C VAL A 411 -4.39 -0.29 29.22
N THR A 412 -3.82 0.90 29.06
CA THR A 412 -4.32 2.13 29.67
C THR A 412 -4.94 3.00 28.58
N ILE A 413 -6.24 3.31 28.70
CA ILE A 413 -6.93 4.16 27.73
C ILE A 413 -6.76 5.62 28.13
N HIS A 414 -6.38 6.45 27.16
CA HIS A 414 -6.30 7.89 27.29
C HIS A 414 -7.23 8.56 26.27
N TYR A 415 -8.10 9.44 26.76
CA TYR A 415 -8.92 10.27 25.87
C TYR A 415 -8.13 11.52 25.52
N VAL A 416 -7.81 11.65 24.24
CA VAL A 416 -6.95 12.72 23.75
C VAL A 416 -7.66 13.54 22.67
N LYS A 417 -7.14 14.74 22.39
CA LYS A 417 -7.53 15.52 21.22
C LYS A 417 -6.74 15.05 19.99
N GLU A 418 -7.29 15.29 18.79
CA GLU A 418 -6.68 14.87 17.52
C GLU A 418 -5.25 15.41 17.34
N GLU A 419 -4.98 16.62 17.86
CA GLU A 419 -3.66 17.25 17.79
C GLU A 419 -2.57 16.51 18.59
N ALA A 420 -2.95 15.63 19.51
CA ALA A 420 -2.01 14.81 20.27
C ALA A 420 -1.59 13.53 19.55
N LEU A 421 -2.25 13.20 18.44
CA LEU A 421 -1.92 12.01 17.64
C LEU A 421 -0.69 12.24 16.77
N VAL A 422 0.08 11.18 16.56
CA VAL A 422 1.30 11.20 15.76
C VAL A 422 1.03 10.73 14.33
N TYR A 423 1.47 11.55 13.39
CA TYR A 423 1.37 11.29 11.96
C TYR A 423 2.75 11.19 11.32
N THR A 424 2.85 10.44 10.23
CA THR A 424 4.06 10.40 9.41
C THR A 424 4.30 11.74 8.68
N LYS A 425 5.49 11.93 8.09
CA LYS A 425 5.81 13.10 7.25
C LYS A 425 4.85 13.27 6.05
N SER A 426 4.22 12.20 5.58
CA SER A 426 3.20 12.22 4.53
C SER A 426 1.77 12.35 5.04
N ASN A 427 1.60 12.75 6.32
CA ASN A 427 0.31 12.94 6.99
C ASN A 427 -0.56 11.67 7.08
N LYS A 428 0.08 10.51 7.28
CA LYS A 428 -0.60 9.25 7.57
C LYS A 428 -0.67 9.05 9.07
N LEU A 429 -1.84 8.69 9.61
CA LEU A 429 -1.97 8.32 11.01
C LEU A 429 -1.15 7.05 11.31
N MET A 430 -0.32 7.11 12.34
CA MET A 430 0.40 5.92 12.82
C MET A 430 -0.49 5.19 13.85
N LEU A 431 -1.01 4.03 13.48
CA LEU A 431 -1.83 3.24 14.42
C LEU A 431 -1.03 2.74 15.61
N VAL A 432 0.22 2.35 15.40
CA VAL A 432 1.13 1.86 16.44
C VAL A 432 2.41 2.67 16.46
N ILE A 433 2.75 3.17 17.61
CA ILE A 433 4.05 3.78 17.95
C ILE A 433 4.76 2.83 18.89
N ASN A 434 5.81 2.18 18.40
CA ASN A 434 6.63 1.29 19.21
C ASN A 434 7.95 2.01 19.53
N GLU A 435 8.11 2.48 20.75
CA GLU A 435 9.30 3.19 21.22
C GLU A 435 10.37 2.28 21.84
N MET A 436 10.14 0.97 21.89
CA MET A 436 11.06 0.01 22.51
C MET A 436 12.37 -0.15 21.74
N SER A 437 12.36 0.08 20.42
CA SER A 437 13.55 0.03 19.58
C SER A 437 14.58 1.14 19.90
N ASN A 438 14.16 2.20 20.55
CA ASN A 438 15.04 3.32 20.93
C ASN A 438 15.88 2.99 22.20
N ALA A 439 15.47 2.02 23.02
CA ALA A 439 16.18 1.64 24.24
C ALA A 439 17.40 0.70 24.01
N ASN A 440 17.46 0.03 22.85
CA ASN A 440 18.51 -0.94 22.52
C ASN A 440 19.47 -0.50 21.42
N GLY A 441 19.56 0.79 21.10
CA GLY A 441 20.60 1.33 20.22
C GLY A 441 20.46 0.99 18.73
N ILE A 442 19.32 0.48 18.28
CA ILE A 442 19.01 0.27 16.86
C ILE A 442 18.04 1.36 16.44
N MET A 443 18.56 2.38 15.77
CA MET A 443 17.82 3.54 15.28
C MET A 443 16.67 3.13 14.38
N GLY A 444 15.50 3.74 14.62
CA GLY A 444 14.38 3.65 13.73
C GLY A 444 13.24 4.62 14.10
N VAL A 445 13.38 5.89 13.73
CA VAL A 445 12.28 6.82 13.48
C VAL A 445 12.50 7.47 12.14
#